data_945a4b2eb3c11b9c3db1ffe25de4e05a
#
_entry.id   945a4b2eb3c11b9c3db1ffe25de4e05a
#
_cell.length_a   1.000
_cell.length_b   1.000
_cell.length_c   1.000
_cell.angle_alpha   90.00
_cell.angle_beta   90.00
_cell.angle_gamma   90.00
#
_symmetry.space_group_name_H-M   'P 1'
#
loop_
_entity.id
_entity.type
_entity.pdbx_description
1 polymer ?
#
loop_
_entity_poly.entity_id
_entity_poly.type
_entity_poly.pdbx_seq_one_letter_code
_entity_poly.pdbx_strand_id
1 'polypeptide(L)'
;MSTLHVFSKPLAHYCNNMLANLISSQDTVLLVSDACYNNMQFKQFSSAIHLLEEDAAARDISFNQGDIAINYAQFVEMTLNAKNTITW
;
A
#
# COMPACT_ATOMS: atom_id res chain seq x y z
N MET A 1 -7.40 -9.25 12.97
CA MET A 1 -5.96 -9.35 12.88
C MET A 1 -5.51 -8.84 11.58
N SER A 2 -4.55 -7.97 11.60
CA SER A 2 -4.20 -7.28 10.39
C SER A 2 -2.80 -7.63 9.94
N THR A 3 -2.68 -7.85 8.64
CA THR A 3 -1.39 -7.96 7.97
C THR A 3 -1.17 -6.66 7.22
N LEU A 4 0.04 -6.13 7.32
CA LEU A 4 0.45 -4.97 6.53
C LEU A 4 1.13 -5.48 5.27
N HIS A 5 0.55 -5.14 4.11
CA HIS A 5 1.11 -5.49 2.81
C HIS A 5 1.83 -4.26 2.24
N VAL A 6 3.13 -4.38 2.04
CA VAL A 6 3.96 -3.30 1.49
C VAL A 6 4.33 -3.63 0.05
N PHE A 7 3.90 -2.78 -0.88
CA PHE A 7 4.18 -2.95 -2.30
C PHE A 7 5.15 -1.87 -2.76
N SER A 8 6.20 -2.27 -3.47
CA SER A 8 7.23 -1.35 -3.94
C SER A 8 7.31 -1.25 -5.46
N LYS A 9 6.57 -2.09 -6.19
CA LYS A 9 6.61 -2.15 -7.65
C LYS A 9 5.21 -1.93 -8.22
N PRO A 10 5.11 -1.51 -9.51
CA PRO A 10 3.82 -1.34 -10.16
C PRO A 10 2.98 -2.61 -10.11
N LEU A 11 1.66 -2.44 -10.12
CA LEU A 11 0.73 -3.56 -9.98
C LEU A 11 0.94 -4.65 -11.04
N ALA A 12 1.34 -4.28 -12.24
CA ALA A 12 1.61 -5.24 -13.31
C ALA A 12 2.71 -6.24 -12.98
N HIS A 13 3.55 -5.94 -11.98
CA HIS A 13 4.61 -6.83 -11.52
C HIS A 13 4.05 -8.03 -10.74
N TYR A 14 2.83 -7.95 -10.25
CA TYR A 14 2.23 -8.96 -9.38
C TYR A 14 1.08 -9.68 -10.08
N CYS A 15 0.68 -10.82 -9.51
CA CYS A 15 -0.48 -11.57 -9.97
C CYS A 15 -1.73 -11.10 -9.21
N ASN A 16 -2.67 -10.47 -9.90
CA ASN A 16 -3.87 -9.92 -9.27
C ASN A 16 -4.72 -10.99 -8.57
N ASN A 17 -4.85 -12.16 -9.19
CA ASN A 17 -5.62 -13.25 -8.60
C ASN A 17 -5.02 -13.72 -7.27
N MET A 18 -3.70 -13.81 -7.22
CA MET A 18 -2.99 -14.18 -6.00
C MET A 18 -3.19 -13.13 -4.92
N LEU A 19 -3.06 -11.84 -5.27
CA LEU A 19 -3.25 -10.76 -4.31
C LEU A 19 -4.67 -10.72 -3.77
N ALA A 20 -5.67 -10.91 -4.63
CA ALA A 20 -7.07 -10.90 -4.22
C ALA A 20 -7.36 -12.00 -3.19
N ASN A 21 -6.66 -13.13 -3.26
CA ASN A 21 -6.82 -14.22 -2.32
C ASN A 21 -6.04 -14.02 -1.01
N LEU A 22 -4.93 -13.27 -1.05
CA LEU A 22 -4.05 -13.11 0.10
C LEU A 22 -4.34 -11.87 0.93
N ILE A 23 -4.91 -10.84 0.33
CA ILE A 23 -5.23 -9.59 1.03
C ILE A 23 -6.67 -9.68 1.53
N SER A 24 -6.84 -9.65 2.85
CA SER A 24 -8.17 -9.69 3.45
C SER A 24 -8.68 -8.27 3.71
N SER A 25 -9.99 -8.18 4.02
CA SER A 25 -10.61 -6.89 4.34
C SER A 25 -10.07 -6.28 5.63
N GLN A 26 -9.41 -7.08 6.47
CA GLN A 26 -8.81 -6.62 7.73
C GLN A 26 -7.38 -6.12 7.54
N ASP A 27 -6.82 -6.32 6.36
CA ASP A 27 -5.42 -6.01 6.09
C ASP A 27 -5.25 -4.56 5.65
N THR A 28 -4.04 -4.05 5.83
CA THR A 28 -3.66 -2.71 5.43
C THR A 28 -2.74 -2.79 4.21
N VAL A 29 -2.96 -1.92 3.23
CA VAL A 29 -2.13 -1.84 2.03
C VAL A 29 -1.34 -0.54 2.07
N LEU A 30 -0.02 -0.65 1.90
CA LEU A 30 0.89 0.49 1.85
C LEU A 30 1.69 0.44 0.57
N LEU A 31 1.71 1.55 -0.15
CA LEU A 31 2.47 1.69 -1.40
C LEU A 31 3.68 2.55 -1.16
N VAL A 32 4.84 2.05 -1.57
CA VAL A 32 6.10 2.78 -1.55
C VAL A 32 6.73 2.72 -2.93
N SER A 33 7.68 3.60 -3.20
CA SER A 33 8.42 3.59 -4.46
C SER A 33 7.47 3.59 -5.67
N ASP A 34 7.72 2.77 -6.68
CA ASP A 34 6.97 2.78 -7.94
C ASP A 34 5.53 2.24 -7.80
N ALA A 35 5.21 1.55 -6.72
CA ALA A 35 3.83 1.11 -6.48
C ALA A 35 2.87 2.30 -6.37
N CYS A 36 3.36 3.47 -5.98
CA CYS A 36 2.54 4.68 -5.87
C CYS A 36 1.88 5.08 -7.18
N TYR A 37 2.46 4.72 -8.33
CA TYR A 37 1.88 5.03 -9.63
C TYR A 37 0.52 4.34 -9.86
N ASN A 38 0.26 3.25 -9.15
CA ASN A 38 -0.97 2.47 -9.30
C ASN A 38 -1.91 2.62 -8.12
N ASN A 39 -1.91 3.78 -7.46
CA ASN A 39 -2.73 4.00 -6.27
C ASN A 39 -4.21 3.71 -6.52
N MET A 40 -4.74 4.06 -7.68
CA MET A 40 -6.14 3.78 -8.00
C MET A 40 -6.39 2.28 -8.21
N GLN A 41 -5.49 1.61 -8.90
CA GLN A 41 -5.65 0.19 -9.22
C GLN A 41 -5.55 -0.69 -7.97
N PHE A 42 -4.72 -0.31 -7.00
CA PHE A 42 -4.61 -1.06 -5.75
C PHE A 42 -5.89 -1.00 -4.91
N LYS A 43 -6.79 -0.07 -5.19
CA LYS A 43 -8.06 0.05 -4.46
C LYS A 43 -8.99 -1.14 -4.68
N GLN A 44 -8.73 -1.97 -5.69
CA GLN A 44 -9.49 -3.22 -5.84
C GLN A 44 -9.28 -4.18 -4.67
N PHE A 45 -8.19 -4.00 -3.91
CA PHE A 45 -7.86 -4.85 -2.77
C PHE A 45 -8.24 -4.24 -1.42
N SER A 46 -8.34 -2.92 -1.36
CA SER A 46 -8.70 -2.20 -0.13
C SER A 46 -9.22 -0.82 -0.49
N SER A 47 -10.26 -0.37 0.21
CA SER A 47 -10.82 0.96 -0.02
C SER A 47 -9.92 2.07 0.47
N ALA A 48 -9.03 1.78 1.42
CA ALA A 48 -8.07 2.74 1.97
C ALA A 48 -6.66 2.30 1.60
N ILE A 49 -5.97 3.12 0.83
CA ILE A 49 -4.62 2.86 0.37
C ILE A 49 -3.69 3.88 1.01
N HIS A 50 -2.69 3.40 1.72
CA HIS A 50 -1.67 4.26 2.32
C HIS A 50 -0.52 4.42 1.34
N LEU A 51 0.01 5.64 1.24
CA LEU A 51 1.16 5.93 0.37
C LEU A 51 2.22 6.64 1.21
N LEU A 52 3.47 6.22 1.05
CA LEU A 52 4.58 6.93 1.67
C LEU A 52 4.73 8.29 0.98
N GLU A 53 4.54 9.37 1.73
CA GLU A 53 4.40 10.70 1.13
C GLU A 53 5.65 11.15 0.38
N GLU A 54 6.83 10.78 0.85
CA GLU A 54 8.07 11.14 0.15
C GLU A 54 8.15 10.49 -1.23
N ASP A 55 7.77 9.23 -1.33
CA ASP A 55 7.79 8.50 -2.59
C ASP A 55 6.73 8.98 -3.56
N ALA A 56 5.53 9.30 -3.03
CA ALA A 56 4.46 9.85 -3.85
C ALA A 56 4.82 11.25 -4.37
N ALA A 57 5.43 12.09 -3.53
CA ALA A 57 5.83 13.43 -3.91
C ALA A 57 6.93 13.40 -4.97
N ALA A 58 7.90 12.49 -4.83
CA ALA A 58 8.99 12.35 -5.80
C ALA A 58 8.47 11.96 -7.19
N ARG A 59 7.30 11.32 -7.26
CA ARG A 59 6.69 10.84 -8.51
C ARG A 59 5.50 11.67 -8.94
N ASP A 60 5.23 12.78 -8.25
CA ASP A 60 4.13 13.70 -8.55
C ASP A 60 2.78 12.96 -8.64
N ILE A 61 2.53 12.09 -7.66
CA ILE A 61 1.32 11.29 -7.62
C ILE A 61 0.15 12.13 -7.13
N SER A 62 -0.97 12.09 -7.86
CA SER A 62 -2.23 12.71 -7.44
C SER A 62 -2.96 11.79 -6.48
N PHE A 63 -3.33 12.32 -5.31
CA PHE A 63 -4.08 11.56 -4.32
C PHE A 63 -5.56 11.59 -4.67
N ASN A 64 -6.20 10.43 -4.54
CA ASN A 64 -7.62 10.25 -4.80
C ASN A 64 -8.34 9.95 -3.49
N GLN A 65 -9.68 9.89 -3.56
CA GLN A 65 -10.47 9.55 -2.38
C GLN A 65 -10.05 8.17 -1.86
N GLY A 66 -9.81 8.07 -0.56
CA GLY A 66 -9.35 6.85 0.07
C GLY A 66 -7.83 6.71 0.13
N ASP A 67 -7.07 7.62 -0.49
CA ASP A 67 -5.63 7.64 -0.37
C ASP A 67 -5.22 8.37 0.90
N ILE A 68 -4.26 7.79 1.62
CA ILE A 68 -3.79 8.33 2.90
C ILE A 68 -2.28 8.49 2.82
N ALA A 69 -1.81 9.74 2.94
CA ALA A 69 -0.38 10.00 2.97
C ALA A 69 0.17 9.70 4.37
N ILE A 70 1.28 8.98 4.43
CA ILE A 70 1.97 8.73 5.69
C ILE A 70 3.43 9.14 5.56
N ASN A 71 4.02 9.58 6.66
CA ASN A 71 5.45 9.87 6.71
C ASN A 71 6.21 8.60 7.13
N TYR A 72 7.53 8.69 7.11
CA TYR A 72 8.37 7.53 7.42
C TYR A 72 8.18 7.05 8.86
N ALA A 73 7.99 7.96 9.81
CA ALA A 73 7.75 7.59 11.21
C ALA A 73 6.45 6.80 11.36
N GLN A 74 5.40 7.21 10.64
CA GLN A 74 4.14 6.49 10.61
C GLN A 74 4.28 5.11 9.96
N PHE A 75 5.09 5.01 8.92
CA PHE A 75 5.40 3.73 8.29
C PHE A 75 6.01 2.76 9.32
N VAL A 76 7.03 3.21 10.04
CA VAL A 76 7.67 2.39 11.08
C VAL A 76 6.65 1.98 12.14
N GLU A 77 5.82 2.92 12.58
CA GLU A 77 4.79 2.63 13.58
C GLU A 77 3.81 1.56 13.07
N MET A 78 3.41 1.64 11.80
CA MET A 78 2.51 0.66 11.20
C MET A 78 3.13 -0.74 11.18
N THR A 79 4.43 -0.85 10.90
CA THR A 79 5.10 -2.15 10.91
C THR A 79 5.17 -2.73 12.32
N LEU A 80 5.35 -1.88 13.34
CA LEU A 80 5.39 -2.33 14.73
C LEU A 80 4.02 -2.77 15.24
N ASN A 81 2.95 -2.16 14.76
CA ASN A 81 1.60 -2.44 15.22
C ASN A 81 0.93 -3.58 14.44
N ALA A 82 1.38 -3.87 13.23
CA ALA A 82 0.82 -4.96 12.45
C ALA A 82 1.22 -6.30 13.06
N LYS A 83 0.30 -7.26 13.02
CA LYS A 83 0.61 -8.60 13.48
C LYS A 83 1.64 -9.27 12.57
N ASN A 84 1.47 -9.07 11.28
CA ASN A 84 2.41 -9.56 10.26
C ASN A 84 2.67 -8.46 9.24
N THR A 85 3.85 -8.46 8.66
CA THR A 85 4.18 -7.55 7.57
C THR A 85 4.72 -8.39 6.41
N ILE A 86 4.13 -8.21 5.23
CA ILE A 86 4.59 -8.87 4.02
C ILE A 86 5.08 -7.79 3.07
N THR A 87 6.33 -7.91 2.64
CA THR A 87 6.91 -7.03 1.64
C THR A 87 6.91 -7.75 0.31
N TRP A 88 6.16 -7.19 -0.64
CA TRP A 88 5.99 -7.79 -1.96
C TRP A 88 7.07 -7.37 -2.95
#